data_2789f1a25951ee4f6a70acc1a93fbe2b
#
_entry.id   2789f1a25951ee4f6a70acc1a93fbe2b
#
_cell.length_a   1.000
_cell.length_b   1.000
_cell.length_c   1.000
_cell.angle_alpha   90.00
_cell.angle_beta   90.00
_cell.angle_gamma   90.00
#
_symmetry.space_group_name_H-M   'P 1'
#
loop_
_entity.id
_entity.type
_entity.pdbx_description
1 polymer ?
#
loop_
_entity_poly.entity_id
_entity_poly.type
_entity_poly.pdbx_seq_one_letter_code
_entity_poly.pdbx_strand_id
1 'polypeptide(L)'
;MTITADVQTLEPGELIELFELDATAIGGDLLRFHGHLQAGSIFWQGNEYKPWPIEASGFQRTGDAQQPSPTLTVGNVDGVIGAMCLVLGDLVKAQVRRRRTLGKYLDAVNFPDGNPTADPNEEMPQELWYVEQKSGDVYPQIEFTLASPLDLNGQQLPSRQIVANVCQWLAKGGYRGPFCGYTGAAMFDRDDNPVSDPALDKCGGRLTSCKVRFGANNPLSYGSFPAADLTSGT
;
A
#
# COMPACT_ATOMS: atom_id res chain seq x y z
N MET A 1 8.54 -23.62 -12.09
CA MET A 1 9.25 -22.31 -12.15
C MET A 1 8.31 -21.30 -11.54
N THR A 2 8.82 -20.30 -10.85
CA THR A 2 7.98 -19.24 -10.27
C THR A 2 7.79 -18.10 -11.26
N ILE A 3 6.69 -17.37 -11.17
CA ILE A 3 6.41 -16.21 -12.04
C ILE A 3 7.56 -15.20 -12.01
N THR A 4 8.21 -15.03 -10.86
CA THR A 4 9.36 -14.13 -10.69
C THR A 4 10.56 -14.53 -11.57
N ALA A 5 10.79 -15.81 -11.77
CA ALA A 5 11.83 -16.32 -12.65
C ALA A 5 11.41 -16.20 -14.12
N ASP A 6 10.15 -16.49 -14.41
CA ASP A 6 9.63 -16.47 -15.78
C ASP A 6 9.62 -15.08 -16.41
N VAL A 7 9.23 -14.05 -15.65
CA VAL A 7 9.24 -12.66 -16.17
C VAL A 7 10.65 -12.12 -16.46
N GLN A 8 11.69 -12.80 -16.00
CA GLN A 8 13.09 -12.47 -16.29
C GLN A 8 13.63 -13.20 -17.53
N THR A 9 12.85 -14.09 -18.13
CA THR A 9 13.24 -14.78 -19.36
C THR A 9 13.06 -13.88 -20.58
N LEU A 10 13.72 -14.24 -21.70
CA LEU A 10 13.56 -13.51 -22.97
C LEU A 10 12.14 -13.63 -23.55
N GLU A 11 11.46 -14.72 -23.26
CA GLU A 11 10.10 -14.99 -23.70
C GLU A 11 9.23 -15.43 -22.51
N PRO A 12 8.77 -14.50 -21.67
CA PRO A 12 8.00 -14.82 -20.46
C PRO A 12 6.61 -15.40 -20.75
N GLY A 13 6.13 -15.25 -21.97
CA GLY A 13 4.76 -15.57 -22.36
C GLY A 13 3.84 -14.35 -22.26
N GLU A 14 2.55 -14.57 -22.52
CA GLU A 14 1.55 -13.51 -22.49
C GLU A 14 1.28 -13.07 -21.05
N LEU A 15 1.42 -11.76 -20.79
CA LEU A 15 1.05 -11.14 -19.52
C LEU A 15 -0.46 -10.90 -19.51
N ILE A 16 -1.15 -11.46 -18.55
CA ILE A 16 -2.58 -11.29 -18.34
C ILE A 16 -2.81 -10.30 -17.20
N GLU A 17 -3.54 -9.23 -17.51
CA GLU A 17 -3.94 -8.22 -16.53
C GLU A 17 -5.44 -8.36 -16.24
N LEU A 18 -5.76 -8.50 -14.96
CA LEU A 18 -7.10 -8.67 -14.45
C LEU A 18 -7.41 -7.55 -13.47
N PHE A 19 -8.65 -7.07 -13.51
CA PHE A 19 -9.10 -5.98 -12.67
C PHE A 19 -10.34 -6.38 -11.88
N GLU A 20 -10.36 -5.98 -10.62
CA GLU A 20 -11.52 -6.11 -9.74
C GLU A 20 -11.91 -4.71 -9.26
N LEU A 21 -13.14 -4.30 -9.53
CA LEU A 21 -13.76 -3.10 -8.97
C LEU A 21 -14.70 -3.53 -7.85
N ASP A 22 -14.30 -3.29 -6.62
CA ASP A 22 -15.06 -3.63 -5.43
C ASP A 22 -15.75 -2.37 -4.89
N ALA A 23 -17.04 -2.26 -5.18
CA ALA A 23 -17.92 -1.19 -4.71
C ALA A 23 -18.77 -1.61 -3.49
N THR A 24 -18.53 -2.78 -2.90
CA THR A 24 -19.35 -3.32 -1.80
C THR A 24 -19.37 -2.41 -0.57
N ALA A 25 -18.25 -1.75 -0.27
CA ALA A 25 -18.15 -0.81 0.86
C ALA A 25 -19.04 0.44 0.69
N ILE A 26 -19.45 0.75 -0.54
CA ILE A 26 -20.31 1.90 -0.86
C ILE A 26 -21.72 1.47 -1.30
N GLY A 27 -22.06 0.18 -1.12
CA GLY A 27 -23.38 -0.37 -1.43
C GLY A 27 -23.57 -0.88 -2.86
N GLY A 28 -22.47 -1.04 -3.62
CA GLY A 28 -22.47 -1.62 -4.95
C GLY A 28 -22.01 -3.09 -4.96
N ASP A 29 -21.67 -3.57 -6.14
CA ASP A 29 -21.23 -4.94 -6.40
C ASP A 29 -19.72 -5.03 -6.64
N LEU A 30 -19.21 -6.26 -6.63
CA LEU A 30 -17.86 -6.60 -7.05
C LEU A 30 -17.89 -7.00 -8.54
N LEU A 31 -17.24 -6.19 -9.38
CA LEU A 31 -17.08 -6.46 -10.80
C LEU A 31 -15.67 -6.97 -11.09
N ARG A 32 -15.56 -7.97 -11.98
CA ARG A 32 -14.29 -8.55 -12.43
C ARG A 32 -14.22 -8.50 -13.94
N PHE A 33 -13.15 -7.92 -14.47
CA PHE A 33 -12.99 -7.70 -15.88
C PHE A 33 -11.52 -7.69 -16.32
N HIS A 34 -11.30 -7.80 -17.63
CA HIS A 34 -9.99 -7.73 -18.28
C HIS A 34 -10.08 -7.00 -19.61
N GLY A 35 -8.94 -6.45 -20.06
CA GLY A 35 -8.85 -5.68 -21.30
C GLY A 35 -8.60 -6.49 -22.58
N HIS A 36 -8.48 -7.81 -22.49
CA HIS A 36 -8.21 -8.69 -23.65
C HIS A 36 -9.50 -8.98 -24.42
N LEU A 37 -9.97 -8.01 -25.20
CA LEU A 37 -11.29 -8.05 -25.88
C LEU A 37 -11.46 -9.22 -26.87
N GLN A 38 -10.38 -9.76 -27.41
CA GLN A 38 -10.40 -10.91 -28.32
C GLN A 38 -10.49 -12.25 -27.58
N ALA A 39 -10.20 -12.29 -26.31
CA ALA A 39 -10.42 -13.44 -25.45
C ALA A 39 -11.87 -13.41 -24.95
N GLY A 40 -12.48 -14.56 -24.79
CA GLY A 40 -13.73 -14.70 -24.03
C GLY A 40 -13.51 -14.39 -22.54
N SER A 41 -14.41 -14.87 -21.68
CA SER A 41 -14.16 -14.79 -20.24
C SER A 41 -12.86 -15.50 -19.88
N ILE A 42 -12.08 -14.90 -18.98
CA ILE A 42 -10.87 -15.48 -18.40
C ILE A 42 -11.18 -15.92 -16.99
N PHE A 43 -10.81 -17.18 -16.67
CA PHE A 43 -10.97 -17.72 -15.33
C PHE A 43 -9.63 -17.72 -14.61
N TRP A 44 -9.61 -17.14 -13.41
CA TRP A 44 -8.43 -17.07 -12.55
C TRP A 44 -8.79 -17.30 -11.09
N GLN A 45 -8.14 -18.26 -10.45
CA GLN A 45 -8.42 -18.65 -9.05
C GLN A 45 -9.91 -18.98 -8.82
N GLY A 46 -10.58 -19.63 -9.81
CA GLY A 46 -11.99 -19.98 -9.76
C GLY A 46 -12.97 -18.79 -9.98
N ASN A 47 -12.47 -17.60 -10.25
CA ASN A 47 -13.29 -16.42 -10.55
C ASN A 47 -13.31 -16.14 -12.04
N GLU A 48 -14.51 -15.76 -12.54
CA GLU A 48 -14.70 -15.33 -13.92
C GLU A 48 -14.41 -13.83 -14.04
N TYR A 49 -13.55 -13.47 -14.99
CA TYR A 49 -13.28 -12.11 -15.43
C TYR A 49 -13.83 -11.93 -16.85
N LYS A 50 -14.71 -10.95 -17.04
CA LYS A 50 -15.37 -10.69 -18.31
C LYS A 50 -14.56 -9.74 -19.18
N PRO A 51 -14.57 -9.91 -20.53
CA PRO A 51 -13.94 -8.94 -21.40
C PRO A 51 -14.66 -7.59 -21.31
N TRP A 52 -13.88 -6.51 -21.12
CA TRP A 52 -14.40 -5.16 -21.04
C TRP A 52 -13.41 -4.17 -21.66
N PRO A 53 -13.89 -3.17 -22.43
CA PRO A 53 -13.02 -2.12 -22.93
C PRO A 53 -12.43 -1.32 -21.77
N ILE A 54 -11.12 -1.49 -21.55
CA ILE A 54 -10.43 -0.86 -20.42
C ILE A 54 -9.02 -0.49 -20.84
N GLU A 55 -8.60 0.68 -20.43
CA GLU A 55 -7.25 1.18 -20.58
C GLU A 55 -6.74 1.63 -19.20
N ALA A 56 -5.61 1.08 -18.80
CA ALA A 56 -4.99 1.34 -17.51
C ALA A 56 -3.61 2.00 -17.73
N SER A 57 -3.42 3.21 -17.26
CA SER A 57 -2.19 3.97 -17.42
C SER A 57 -1.67 4.55 -16.10
N GLY A 58 -0.39 4.89 -16.05
CA GLY A 58 0.20 5.52 -14.88
C GLY A 58 0.49 4.60 -13.68
N PHE A 59 0.40 3.28 -13.83
CA PHE A 59 0.68 2.29 -12.79
C PHE A 59 2.18 2.03 -12.56
N GLN A 60 3.04 2.89 -13.09
CA GLN A 60 4.49 2.74 -12.97
C GLN A 60 4.94 3.09 -11.54
N ARG A 61 5.85 2.27 -11.01
CA ARG A 61 6.53 2.58 -9.75
C ARG A 61 7.75 3.45 -10.08
N THR A 62 7.72 4.70 -9.69
CA THR A 62 8.87 5.61 -9.75
C THR A 62 9.59 5.63 -8.41
N GLY A 63 10.90 5.87 -8.43
CA GLY A 63 11.68 6.12 -7.20
C GLY A 63 11.50 7.54 -6.65
N ASP A 64 10.63 8.35 -7.27
CA ASP A 64 10.37 9.72 -6.87
C ASP A 64 9.50 9.78 -5.62
N ALA A 65 9.62 10.88 -4.90
CA ALA A 65 8.86 11.12 -3.67
C ALA A 65 7.35 11.33 -3.93
N GLN A 66 6.96 11.60 -5.18
CA GLN A 66 5.57 11.77 -5.57
C GLN A 66 4.95 10.42 -5.91
N GLN A 67 3.85 10.09 -5.26
CA GLN A 67 3.11 8.87 -5.58
C GLN A 67 2.43 9.00 -6.94
N PRO A 68 2.43 7.95 -7.78
CA PRO A 68 1.70 7.96 -9.03
C PRO A 68 0.20 8.00 -8.76
N SER A 69 -0.53 8.79 -9.55
CA SER A 69 -1.99 8.78 -9.61
C SER A 69 -2.42 8.10 -10.92
N PRO A 70 -2.59 6.77 -10.91
CA PRO A 70 -2.96 6.04 -12.11
C PRO A 70 -4.34 6.45 -12.60
N THR A 71 -4.53 6.30 -13.91
CA THR A 71 -5.81 6.53 -14.56
C THR A 71 -6.35 5.21 -15.09
N LEU A 72 -7.64 4.95 -14.83
CA LEU A 72 -8.38 3.82 -15.35
C LEU A 72 -9.52 4.33 -16.24
N THR A 73 -9.42 4.08 -17.53
CA THR A 73 -10.47 4.39 -18.50
C THR A 73 -11.28 3.13 -18.77
N VAL A 74 -12.58 3.21 -18.58
CA VAL A 74 -13.49 2.07 -18.70
C VAL A 74 -14.56 2.39 -19.76
N GLY A 75 -14.79 1.46 -20.67
CA GLY A 75 -15.88 1.58 -21.63
C GLY A 75 -17.24 1.54 -20.96
N ASN A 76 -18.13 2.42 -21.37
CA ASN A 76 -19.51 2.53 -20.86
C ASN A 76 -20.55 2.28 -21.97
N VAL A 77 -20.27 1.29 -22.80
CA VAL A 77 -21.11 0.99 -23.97
C VAL A 77 -22.52 0.58 -23.57
N ASP A 78 -22.64 -0.22 -22.51
CA ASP A 78 -23.92 -0.72 -22.00
C ASP A 78 -24.55 0.20 -20.94
N GLY A 79 -23.93 1.33 -20.63
CA GLY A 79 -24.40 2.28 -19.63
C GLY A 79 -24.30 1.80 -18.16
N VAL A 80 -23.79 0.60 -17.92
CA VAL A 80 -23.73 -0.02 -16.59
C VAL A 80 -22.84 0.79 -15.63
N ILE A 81 -21.64 1.15 -16.07
CA ILE A 81 -20.71 1.93 -15.25
C ILE A 81 -21.26 3.32 -14.98
N GLY A 82 -21.87 3.97 -15.98
CA GLY A 82 -22.53 5.26 -15.80
C GLY A 82 -23.69 5.22 -14.82
N ALA A 83 -24.52 4.18 -14.87
CA ALA A 83 -25.60 3.99 -13.90
C ALA A 83 -25.06 3.77 -12.48
N MET A 84 -23.99 2.99 -12.33
CA MET A 84 -23.31 2.82 -11.03
C MET A 84 -22.76 4.15 -10.50
N CYS A 85 -22.14 4.97 -11.34
CA CYS A 85 -21.64 6.29 -10.96
C CYS A 85 -22.77 7.18 -10.43
N LEU A 86 -23.92 7.20 -11.09
CA LEU A 86 -25.08 8.01 -10.68
C LEU A 86 -25.65 7.58 -9.32
N VAL A 87 -25.68 6.27 -9.05
CA VAL A 87 -26.26 5.72 -7.81
C VAL A 87 -25.27 5.76 -6.66
N LEU A 88 -23.98 5.53 -6.92
CA LEU A 88 -22.94 5.32 -5.92
C LEU A 88 -21.95 6.50 -5.79
N GLY A 89 -22.35 7.70 -6.21
CA GLY A 89 -21.53 8.91 -6.05
C GLY A 89 -20.19 8.83 -6.79
N ASP A 90 -20.26 8.56 -8.10
CA ASP A 90 -19.10 8.43 -9.00
C ASP A 90 -18.10 7.34 -8.58
N LEU A 91 -18.54 6.35 -7.82
CA LEU A 91 -17.74 5.23 -7.31
C LEU A 91 -16.57 5.66 -6.42
N VAL A 92 -16.59 6.88 -5.89
CA VAL A 92 -15.52 7.40 -5.01
C VAL A 92 -15.36 6.50 -3.80
N LYS A 93 -14.11 6.14 -3.49
CA LYS A 93 -13.67 5.15 -2.48
C LYS A 93 -13.92 3.68 -2.83
N ALA A 94 -14.45 3.35 -3.99
CA ALA A 94 -14.45 1.96 -4.45
C ALA A 94 -13.00 1.48 -4.61
N GLN A 95 -12.75 0.20 -4.29
CA GLN A 95 -11.43 -0.40 -4.42
C GLN A 95 -11.21 -0.91 -5.83
N VAL A 96 -10.04 -0.67 -6.38
CA VAL A 96 -9.58 -1.22 -7.65
C VAL A 96 -8.37 -2.10 -7.37
N ARG A 97 -8.48 -3.40 -7.62
CA ARG A 97 -7.35 -4.32 -7.55
C ARG A 97 -6.90 -4.67 -8.95
N ARG A 98 -5.62 -4.47 -9.21
CA ARG A 98 -4.96 -4.95 -10.42
C ARG A 98 -4.18 -6.20 -10.09
N ARG A 99 -4.47 -7.28 -10.80
CA ARG A 99 -3.81 -8.57 -10.66
C ARG A 99 -3.12 -8.92 -11.98
N ARG A 100 -1.95 -9.51 -11.90
CA ARG A 100 -1.15 -9.85 -13.07
C ARG A 100 -0.58 -11.25 -12.94
N THR A 101 -0.79 -12.05 -13.95
CA THR A 101 -0.22 -13.39 -14.08
C THR A 101 0.21 -13.64 -15.52
N LEU A 102 0.82 -14.78 -15.78
CA LEU A 102 1.14 -15.20 -17.14
C LEU A 102 0.06 -16.16 -17.63
N GLY A 103 -0.25 -16.12 -18.93
CA GLY A 103 -1.28 -16.96 -19.54
C GLY A 103 -1.13 -18.45 -19.25
N LYS A 104 0.10 -18.94 -19.11
CA LYS A 104 0.39 -20.35 -18.78
C LYS A 104 -0.04 -20.79 -17.38
N TYR A 105 -0.30 -19.86 -16.46
CA TYR A 105 -0.71 -20.17 -15.09
C TYR A 105 -2.24 -20.10 -14.89
N LEU A 106 -2.98 -19.66 -15.90
CA LEU A 106 -4.44 -19.55 -15.83
C LEU A 106 -5.10 -20.89 -15.53
N ASP A 107 -6.28 -20.82 -14.94
CA ASP A 107 -7.09 -22.00 -14.60
C ASP A 107 -7.32 -22.90 -15.82
N ALA A 108 -7.35 -24.21 -15.58
CA ALA A 108 -7.46 -25.21 -16.64
C ALA A 108 -8.71 -25.03 -17.53
N VAL A 109 -9.77 -24.42 -17.00
CA VAL A 109 -11.03 -24.16 -17.72
C VAL A 109 -10.86 -23.22 -18.91
N ASN A 110 -9.80 -22.41 -18.95
CA ASN A 110 -9.50 -21.52 -20.07
C ASN A 110 -9.00 -22.25 -21.33
N PHE A 111 -8.65 -23.52 -21.19
CA PHE A 111 -8.01 -24.30 -22.27
C PHE A 111 -8.83 -25.55 -22.59
N PRO A 112 -9.11 -25.85 -23.87
CA PRO A 112 -9.90 -27.03 -24.25
C PRO A 112 -9.34 -28.36 -23.75
N ASP A 113 -8.01 -28.48 -23.72
CA ASP A 113 -7.30 -29.70 -23.32
C ASP A 113 -6.85 -29.65 -21.84
N GLY A 114 -7.32 -28.65 -21.09
CA GLY A 114 -6.86 -28.35 -19.74
C GLY A 114 -5.50 -27.64 -19.72
N ASN A 115 -5.01 -27.33 -18.50
CA ASN A 115 -3.73 -26.64 -18.33
C ASN A 115 -2.88 -27.34 -17.26
N PRO A 116 -1.86 -28.11 -17.63
CA PRO A 116 -1.01 -28.81 -16.67
C PRO A 116 -0.09 -27.86 -15.88
N THR A 117 0.05 -26.61 -16.33
CA THR A 117 0.87 -25.56 -15.67
C THR A 117 0.04 -24.57 -14.85
N ALA A 118 -1.27 -24.80 -14.73
CA ALA A 118 -2.15 -23.96 -13.92
C ALA A 118 -1.66 -23.90 -12.47
N ASP A 119 -1.43 -22.72 -11.96
CA ASP A 119 -1.04 -22.50 -10.57
C ASP A 119 -1.62 -21.18 -10.04
N PRO A 120 -2.62 -21.21 -9.16
CA PRO A 120 -3.28 -20.02 -8.63
C PRO A 120 -2.37 -19.16 -7.72
N ASN A 121 -1.20 -19.66 -7.33
CA ASN A 121 -0.26 -18.91 -6.50
C ASN A 121 0.76 -18.11 -7.32
N GLU A 122 0.86 -18.40 -8.62
CA GLU A 122 1.82 -17.73 -9.50
C GLU A 122 1.24 -16.45 -10.07
N GLU A 123 1.18 -15.40 -9.23
CA GLU A 123 0.81 -14.04 -9.60
C GLU A 123 1.86 -13.02 -9.16
N MET A 124 1.93 -11.90 -9.85
CA MET A 124 2.71 -10.75 -9.41
C MET A 124 2.07 -10.12 -8.18
N PRO A 125 2.82 -9.36 -7.35
CA PRO A 125 2.23 -8.66 -6.23
C PRO A 125 0.99 -7.87 -6.66
N GLN A 126 -0.12 -8.08 -5.94
CA GLN A 126 -1.37 -7.38 -6.19
C GLN A 126 -1.20 -5.88 -5.93
N GLU A 127 -1.81 -5.09 -6.77
CA GLU A 127 -1.85 -3.65 -6.60
C GLU A 127 -3.26 -3.23 -6.17
N LEU A 128 -3.32 -2.50 -5.06
CA LEU A 128 -4.57 -1.98 -4.51
C LEU A 128 -4.60 -0.46 -4.67
N TRP A 129 -5.69 0.01 -5.24
CA TRP A 129 -5.96 1.42 -5.48
C TRP A 129 -7.38 1.76 -5.04
N TYR A 130 -7.68 3.04 -4.93
CA TYR A 130 -9.03 3.52 -4.66
C TYR A 130 -9.43 4.53 -5.72
N VAL A 131 -10.68 4.56 -6.10
CA VAL A 131 -11.23 5.63 -6.93
C VAL A 131 -11.22 6.92 -6.12
N GLU A 132 -10.42 7.89 -6.55
CA GLU A 132 -10.34 9.22 -5.96
C GLU A 132 -11.41 10.12 -6.53
N GLN A 133 -11.51 10.14 -7.86
CA GLN A 133 -12.50 10.94 -8.58
C GLN A 133 -12.78 10.38 -9.97
N LYS A 134 -13.95 10.71 -10.50
CA LYS A 134 -14.25 10.58 -11.93
C LYS A 134 -13.65 11.80 -12.64
N SER A 135 -12.60 11.60 -13.43
CA SER A 135 -11.86 12.67 -14.12
C SER A 135 -12.40 12.98 -15.49
N GLY A 136 -13.08 12.04 -16.14
CA GLY A 136 -13.68 12.20 -17.46
C GLY A 136 -14.96 11.41 -17.61
N ASP A 137 -15.91 11.98 -18.37
CA ASP A 137 -17.16 11.33 -18.75
C ASP A 137 -17.49 11.74 -20.19
N VAL A 138 -16.82 11.09 -21.14
CA VAL A 138 -17.00 11.34 -22.58
C VAL A 138 -17.42 10.02 -23.22
N TYR A 139 -18.71 9.93 -23.54
CA TYR A 139 -19.24 8.73 -24.17
C TYR A 139 -18.39 8.30 -25.39
N PRO A 140 -18.00 7.04 -25.51
CA PRO A 140 -18.47 5.87 -24.74
C PRO A 140 -17.54 5.47 -23.56
N GLN A 141 -16.80 6.36 -22.99
CA GLN A 141 -15.77 6.06 -21.95
C GLN A 141 -15.98 6.89 -20.70
N ILE A 142 -15.64 6.31 -19.56
CA ILE A 142 -15.55 7.00 -18.26
C ILE A 142 -14.13 6.82 -17.76
N GLU A 143 -13.53 7.91 -17.31
CA GLU A 143 -12.18 7.96 -16.79
C GLU A 143 -12.18 8.20 -15.28
N PHE A 144 -11.41 7.39 -14.55
CA PHE A 144 -11.23 7.50 -13.12
C PHE A 144 -9.77 7.76 -12.79
N THR A 145 -9.52 8.71 -11.93
CA THR A 145 -8.22 8.89 -11.26
C THR A 145 -8.19 8.02 -10.01
N LEU A 146 -7.10 7.29 -9.85
CA LEU A 146 -6.91 6.38 -8.71
C LEU A 146 -5.88 6.95 -7.74
N ALA A 147 -6.11 6.72 -6.44
CA ALA A 147 -5.19 7.06 -5.37
C ALA A 147 -4.67 5.83 -4.64
N SER A 148 -3.46 5.95 -4.13
CA SER A 148 -2.88 4.93 -3.25
C SER A 148 -3.64 4.85 -1.91
N PRO A 149 -3.73 3.66 -1.28
CA PRO A 149 -4.24 3.53 0.09
C PRO A 149 -3.56 4.46 1.09
N LEU A 150 -2.29 4.80 0.85
CA LEU A 150 -1.51 5.69 1.72
C LEU A 150 -1.99 7.13 1.65
N ASP A 151 -2.40 7.60 0.47
CA ASP A 151 -2.89 8.98 0.27
C ASP A 151 -4.24 9.19 0.93
N LEU A 152 -5.14 8.21 0.80
CA LEU A 152 -6.49 8.28 1.40
C LEU A 152 -6.46 8.29 2.93
N ASN A 153 -5.45 7.68 3.54
CA ASN A 153 -5.31 7.65 5.00
C ASN A 153 -4.64 8.90 5.58
N GLY A 154 -4.28 9.88 4.75
CA GLY A 154 -3.57 11.08 5.18
C GLY A 154 -2.20 10.80 5.82
N GLN A 155 -1.65 9.63 5.54
CA GLN A 155 -0.33 9.25 6.06
C GLN A 155 0.76 9.97 5.28
N GLN A 156 1.47 10.84 5.98
CA GLN A 156 2.66 11.50 5.43
C GLN A 156 3.87 10.57 5.50
N LEU A 157 4.60 10.47 4.40
CA LEU A 157 5.90 9.81 4.35
C LEU A 157 7.01 10.87 4.16
N PRO A 158 8.07 10.81 4.95
CA PRO A 158 8.32 9.85 6.03
C PRO A 158 7.41 10.08 7.24
N SER A 159 6.87 9.03 7.81
CA SER A 159 6.00 9.07 9.01
C SER A 159 6.74 9.54 10.28
N ARG A 160 8.01 9.85 10.15
CA ARG A 160 8.89 10.25 11.23
C ARG A 160 9.68 11.48 10.83
N GLN A 161 9.49 12.57 11.57
CA GLN A 161 10.32 13.76 11.42
C GLN A 161 11.74 13.52 11.94
N ILE A 162 12.73 14.09 11.26
CA ILE A 162 14.10 14.13 11.76
C ILE A 162 14.19 15.25 12.80
N VAL A 163 14.22 14.87 14.08
CA VAL A 163 14.34 15.78 15.21
C VAL A 163 15.60 15.43 15.99
N ALA A 164 16.44 16.41 16.31
CA ALA A 164 17.72 16.18 16.94
C ALA A 164 17.62 15.92 18.44
N ASN A 165 16.77 16.65 19.16
CA ASN A 165 16.88 16.81 20.61
C ASN A 165 15.76 16.16 21.42
N VAL A 166 14.75 15.54 20.77
CA VAL A 166 13.59 14.94 21.44
C VAL A 166 13.41 13.48 21.05
N CYS A 167 13.38 12.60 22.04
CA CYS A 167 13.13 11.18 21.83
C CYS A 167 11.68 10.92 21.41
N GLN A 168 11.47 10.50 20.18
CA GLN A 168 10.16 10.22 19.62
C GLN A 168 9.51 8.93 20.16
N TRP A 169 10.29 8.07 20.82
CA TRP A 169 9.73 6.87 21.44
C TRP A 169 8.74 7.17 22.55
N LEU A 170 8.85 8.37 23.19
CA LEU A 170 7.88 8.80 24.20
C LEU A 170 6.47 8.96 23.63
N ALA A 171 6.36 9.46 22.38
CA ALA A 171 5.09 9.60 21.70
C ALA A 171 4.64 8.28 21.02
N LYS A 172 5.61 7.42 20.66
CA LYS A 172 5.36 6.19 19.91
C LYS A 172 5.59 4.94 20.78
N GLY A 173 4.71 4.69 21.72
CA GLY A 173 4.77 3.50 22.58
C GLY A 173 5.25 3.77 24.01
N GLY A 174 5.69 4.98 24.31
CA GLY A 174 5.99 5.45 25.67
C GLY A 174 7.33 5.04 26.23
N TYR A 175 7.62 5.61 27.40
CA TYR A 175 8.76 5.23 28.22
C TYR A 175 8.59 3.79 28.71
N ARG A 176 9.67 3.01 28.72
CA ARG A 176 9.69 1.56 28.97
C ARG A 176 8.87 0.72 27.95
N GLY A 177 8.33 1.35 26.92
CA GLY A 177 7.57 0.69 25.84
C GLY A 177 8.49 -0.05 24.85
N PRO A 178 7.88 -0.68 23.83
CA PRO A 178 8.59 -1.59 22.90
C PRO A 178 9.72 -0.93 22.12
N PHE A 179 9.63 0.37 21.87
CA PHE A 179 10.70 1.12 21.17
C PHE A 179 11.76 1.66 22.11
N CYS A 180 11.40 2.08 23.32
CA CYS A 180 12.34 2.53 24.34
C CYS A 180 13.15 1.36 24.89
N GLY A 181 12.49 0.25 25.25
CA GLY A 181 13.13 -0.99 25.70
C GLY A 181 13.91 -0.89 27.01
N TYR A 182 13.72 0.16 27.81
CA TYR A 182 14.39 0.26 29.10
C TYR A 182 13.72 -0.67 30.14
N THR A 183 14.49 -1.64 30.65
CA THR A 183 14.02 -2.64 31.61
C THR A 183 14.75 -2.55 32.97
N GLY A 184 15.66 -1.57 33.12
CA GLY A 184 16.44 -1.39 34.33
C GLY A 184 15.57 -1.04 35.54
N ALA A 185 16.04 -1.44 36.74
CA ALA A 185 15.37 -1.17 38.03
C ALA A 185 15.54 0.29 38.49
N ALA A 186 16.53 1.00 37.99
CA ALA A 186 16.76 2.40 38.36
C ALA A 186 15.64 3.29 37.79
N MET A 187 15.12 4.17 38.64
CA MET A 187 14.02 5.08 38.33
C MET A 187 14.47 6.53 38.44
N PHE A 188 13.99 7.37 37.53
CA PHE A 188 14.36 8.77 37.42
C PHE A 188 13.16 9.63 37.07
N ASP A 189 13.11 10.84 37.57
CA ASP A 189 12.11 11.84 37.14
C ASP A 189 12.42 12.42 35.75
N ARG A 190 11.61 13.38 35.29
CA ARG A 190 11.81 14.06 34.01
C ARG A 190 13.09 14.86 33.89
N ASP A 191 13.66 15.24 35.03
CA ASP A 191 14.89 16.02 35.12
C ASP A 191 16.13 15.16 35.39
N ASP A 192 15.94 13.84 35.28
CA ASP A 192 16.98 12.82 35.43
C ASP A 192 17.50 12.66 36.86
N ASN A 193 16.77 13.14 37.91
CA ASN A 193 17.07 12.88 39.30
C ASN A 193 16.59 11.47 39.70
N PRO A 194 17.36 10.72 40.50
CA PRO A 194 16.94 9.41 40.99
C PRO A 194 15.71 9.53 41.88
N VAL A 195 14.74 8.64 41.71
CA VAL A 195 13.51 8.57 42.52
C VAL A 195 13.30 7.15 43.03
N SER A 196 12.61 7.03 44.16
CA SER A 196 12.25 5.73 44.74
C SER A 196 10.79 5.34 44.49
N ASP A 197 9.95 6.31 44.14
CA ASP A 197 8.54 6.11 43.85
C ASP A 197 8.33 5.82 42.37
N PRO A 198 7.77 4.64 41.99
CA PRO A 198 7.48 4.30 40.60
C PRO A 198 6.54 5.27 39.91
N ALA A 199 5.67 5.98 40.63
CA ALA A 199 4.76 6.97 40.06
C ALA A 199 5.49 8.21 39.50
N LEU A 200 6.68 8.48 40.01
CA LEU A 200 7.56 9.56 39.61
C LEU A 200 8.54 9.16 38.49
N ASP A 201 8.64 7.87 38.16
CA ASP A 201 9.54 7.36 37.10
C ASP A 201 9.05 7.80 35.72
N LYS A 202 9.63 8.88 35.19
CA LYS A 202 9.27 9.49 33.91
C LYS A 202 10.51 9.90 33.13
N CYS A 203 10.54 9.62 31.84
CA CYS A 203 11.67 10.00 30.99
C CYS A 203 11.54 11.43 30.50
N GLY A 204 12.62 12.22 30.56
CA GLY A 204 12.67 13.58 30.00
C GLY A 204 12.80 13.67 28.48
N GLY A 205 13.06 12.54 27.80
CA GLY A 205 13.15 12.47 26.35
C GLY A 205 14.43 13.04 25.74
N ARG A 206 15.40 13.39 26.56
CA ARG A 206 16.70 13.92 26.14
C ARG A 206 17.72 12.80 25.96
N LEU A 207 18.79 13.04 25.24
CA LEU A 207 19.90 12.10 25.11
C LEU A 207 20.53 11.80 26.48
N THR A 208 20.63 12.83 27.35
CA THR A 208 21.09 12.68 28.73
C THR A 208 20.23 11.71 29.50
N SER A 209 18.91 11.77 29.33
CA SER A 209 17.96 10.87 29.98
C SER A 209 18.17 9.40 29.58
N CYS A 210 18.54 9.12 28.35
CA CYS A 210 18.94 7.78 27.91
C CYS A 210 20.30 7.37 28.52
N LYS A 211 21.29 8.26 28.57
CA LYS A 211 22.62 7.96 29.13
C LYS A 211 22.55 7.58 30.60
N VAL A 212 21.72 8.26 31.39
CA VAL A 212 21.54 7.95 32.81
C VAL A 212 20.90 6.57 33.03
N ARG A 213 19.98 6.17 32.13
CA ARG A 213 19.24 4.91 32.23
C ARG A 213 20.00 3.72 31.66
N PHE A 214 20.58 3.87 30.51
CA PHE A 214 21.27 2.78 29.81
C PHE A 214 22.79 2.73 30.11
N GLY A 215 23.33 3.80 30.68
CA GLY A 215 24.77 3.99 30.87
C GLY A 215 25.40 4.78 29.73
N ALA A 216 26.32 5.66 30.05
CA ALA A 216 26.92 6.61 29.11
C ALA A 216 27.68 5.96 27.94
N ASN A 217 28.22 4.76 28.13
CA ASN A 217 29.06 4.05 27.16
C ASN A 217 28.38 2.84 26.52
N ASN A 218 27.11 2.62 26.81
CA ASN A 218 26.33 1.53 26.25
C ASN A 218 25.54 2.00 25.00
N PRO A 219 25.11 1.07 24.13
CA PRO A 219 24.20 1.37 23.06
C PRO A 219 22.88 1.97 23.64
N LEU A 220 22.50 3.14 23.12
CA LEU A 220 21.34 3.86 23.60
C LEU A 220 20.13 3.64 22.68
N SER A 221 19.00 3.24 23.25
CA SER A 221 17.73 3.23 22.53
C SER A 221 17.13 4.64 22.45
N TYR A 222 17.83 5.54 21.76
CA TYR A 222 17.40 6.93 21.64
C TYR A 222 16.66 7.17 20.34
N GLY A 223 15.40 7.56 20.42
CA GLY A 223 14.49 7.71 19.29
C GLY A 223 14.63 9.02 18.51
N SER A 224 15.80 9.64 18.50
CA SER A 224 16.06 10.89 17.79
C SER A 224 17.35 10.79 16.97
N PHE A 225 17.68 11.86 16.23
CA PHE A 225 18.84 11.95 15.32
C PHE A 225 19.76 13.09 15.76
N PRO A 226 20.61 12.89 16.81
CA PRO A 226 21.44 13.97 17.36
C PRO A 226 22.37 14.63 16.32
N ALA A 227 22.79 13.89 15.29
CA ALA A 227 23.65 14.39 14.24
C ALA A 227 22.94 15.40 13.30
N ALA A 228 21.61 15.44 13.31
CA ALA A 228 20.86 16.40 12.48
C ALA A 228 21.04 17.87 12.93
N ASP A 229 21.46 18.09 14.19
CA ASP A 229 21.73 19.42 14.72
C ASP A 229 23.07 20.00 14.20
N LEU A 230 23.98 19.12 13.78
CA LEU A 230 25.31 19.50 13.28
C LEU A 230 25.26 20.09 11.85
N THR A 231 24.16 19.88 11.12
CA THR A 231 24.00 20.34 9.73
C THR A 231 23.23 21.67 9.61
N SER A 232 22.65 22.18 10.71
CA SER A 232 21.90 23.44 10.73
C SER A 232 22.75 24.69 11.02
N GLY A 233 24.08 24.55 11.11
CA GLY A 233 25.02 25.58 11.53
C GLY A 233 25.96 26.09 10.43
N THR A 234 25.50 26.17 9.15
CA THR A 234 26.23 26.86 8.07
C THR A 234 25.34 27.86 7.38
#